data_0cd2b6a816c312ac90f1a7d90df73668
#
_entry.id   0cd2b6a816c312ac90f1a7d90df73668
#
_cell.length_a   1.000
_cell.length_b   1.000
_cell.length_c   1.000
_cell.angle_alpha   90.00
_cell.angle_beta   90.00
_cell.angle_gamma   90.00
#
_symmetry.space_group_name_H-M   'P 1'
#
loop_
_entity.id
_entity.type
_entity.pdbx_description
1 polymer ?
#
loop_
_entity_poly.entity_id
_entity_poly.type
_entity_poly.pdbx_seq_one_letter_code
_entity_poly.pdbx_strand_id
1 'polypeptide(L)' 'MIKLTKIKKLNKSIRCIALVEDCKETFELSYDIENDNFQKFALPTGYEWCKTHIVQAKRFLKSISQKEEYPREKLIMWY' A
#
# COMPACT_ATOMS: atom_id res chain seq x y z
N MET A 1 -7.38 -5.01 -8.08
CA MET A 1 -6.94 -3.61 -8.17
C MET A 1 -6.78 -3.03 -6.77
N ILE A 2 -5.75 -2.27 -6.56
CA ILE A 2 -5.60 -1.48 -5.35
C ILE A 2 -5.11 -0.08 -5.73
N LYS A 3 -5.71 0.95 -5.15
CA LYS A 3 -5.28 2.33 -5.37
C LYS A 3 -4.62 2.84 -4.09
N LEU A 4 -3.41 3.36 -4.23
CA LEU A 4 -2.67 3.96 -3.13
C LEU A 4 -2.65 5.48 -3.33
N THR A 5 -3.03 6.21 -2.28
CA THR A 5 -3.05 7.68 -2.31
C THR A 5 -2.29 8.22 -1.11
N LYS A 6 -1.95 9.51 -1.17
CA LYS A 6 -1.22 10.20 -0.10
C LYS A 6 0.03 9.44 0.32
N ILE A 7 0.76 8.92 -0.67
CA ILE A 7 1.99 8.17 -0.43
C ILE A 7 3.05 9.13 0.13
N LYS A 8 3.60 8.79 1.29
CA LYS A 8 4.62 9.60 1.94
C LYS A 8 5.74 8.70 2.45
N LYS A 9 6.95 8.95 1.97
CA LYS A 9 8.13 8.23 2.41
C LYS A 9 8.73 8.92 3.62
N LEU A 10 8.86 8.18 4.71
CA LEU A 10 9.51 8.60 5.94
C LEU A 10 10.89 7.95 6.02
N ASN A 11 11.61 8.20 7.11
CA ASN A 11 12.98 7.72 7.27
C ASN A 11 13.10 6.19 7.13
N LYS A 12 12.21 5.46 7.79
CA LYS A 12 12.26 3.98 7.84
C LYS A 12 10.96 3.33 7.39
N SER A 13 10.02 4.11 6.89
CA SER A 13 8.70 3.59 6.51
C SER A 13 8.10 4.39 5.39
N ILE A 14 7.10 3.81 4.74
CA ILE A 14 6.29 4.49 3.72
C ILE A 14 4.83 4.34 4.14
N ARG A 15 4.13 5.46 4.25
CA ARG A 15 2.71 5.49 4.63
C ARG A 15 1.87 5.87 3.42
N CYS A 16 0.70 5.27 3.34
CA CYS A 16 -0.26 5.62 2.30
C CYS A 16 -1.67 5.24 2.73
N ILE A 17 -2.64 5.75 2.00
CA ILE A 17 -4.04 5.38 2.15
C ILE A 17 -4.38 4.43 1.01
N ALA A 18 -4.99 3.30 1.33
CA ALA A 18 -5.30 2.27 0.35
C ALA A 18 -6.81 2.13 0.15
N LEU A 19 -7.18 1.87 -1.10
CA LEU A 19 -8.55 1.56 -1.50
C LEU A 19 -8.49 0.32 -2.38
N VAL A 20 -9.22 -0.74 -2.00
CA VAL A 20 -9.20 -2.01 -2.75
C VAL A 20 -10.49 -2.20 -3.52
N GLU A 21 -10.37 -2.63 -4.78
CA GLU A 21 -11.48 -2.91 -5.69
C GLU A 21 -12.50 -1.77 -5.73
N ASP A 22 -13.78 -2.07 -5.56
CA ASP A 22 -14.87 -1.10 -5.53
C ASP A 22 -15.26 -0.69 -4.11
N CYS A 23 -14.43 -1.04 -3.13
CA CYS A 23 -14.69 -0.68 -1.73
C CYS A 23 -14.66 0.82 -1.56
N LYS A 24 -15.65 1.36 -0.84
CA LYS A 24 -15.73 2.79 -0.56
C LYS A 24 -14.97 3.19 0.70
N GLU A 25 -14.56 2.21 1.50
CA GLU A 25 -13.80 2.45 2.72
C GLU A 25 -12.30 2.40 2.43
N THR A 26 -11.59 3.37 2.95
CA THR A 26 -10.12 3.41 2.85
C THR A 26 -9.51 2.87 4.13
N PHE A 27 -8.26 2.45 4.02
CA PHE A 27 -7.49 2.04 5.20
C PHE A 27 -6.04 2.47 5.04
N GLU A 28 -5.36 2.64 6.17
CA GLU A 28 -3.98 3.09 6.18
C GLU A 28 -3.03 1.89 6.09
N LEU A 29 -2.02 2.02 5.22
CA LEU A 29 -0.92 1.08 5.13
C LEU A 29 0.36 1.77 5.55
N SER A 30 1.17 1.08 6.35
CA SER A 30 2.50 1.54 6.73
C SER A 30 3.50 0.41 6.45
N TYR A 31 4.36 0.64 5.47
CA TYR A 31 5.37 -0.32 5.06
C TYR A 31 6.67 -0.06 5.81
N ASP A 32 7.17 -1.06 6.52
CA ASP A 32 8.44 -0.99 7.23
C ASP A 32 9.56 -1.38 6.28
N ILE A 33 10.40 -0.40 5.92
CA ILE A 33 11.46 -0.61 4.95
C ILE A 33 12.54 -1.56 5.50
N GLU A 34 12.88 -1.44 6.78
CA GLU A 34 13.92 -2.26 7.39
C GLU A 34 13.55 -3.74 7.45
N ASN A 35 12.32 -4.03 7.83
CA ASN A 35 11.84 -5.40 8.01
C ASN A 35 11.15 -5.97 6.77
N ASP A 36 10.99 -5.16 5.71
CA ASP A 36 10.32 -5.55 4.48
C ASP A 36 8.95 -6.14 4.75
N ASN A 37 8.17 -5.45 5.58
CA ASN A 37 6.86 -5.93 6.00
C ASN A 37 5.93 -4.76 6.30
N PHE A 38 4.62 -5.01 6.28
CA PHE A 38 3.65 -4.02 6.71
C PHE A 38 3.51 -4.05 8.22
N GLN A 39 3.33 -2.86 8.81
CA GLN A 39 2.88 -2.75 10.18
C GLN A 39 1.41 -3.17 10.24
N LYS A 40 0.86 -3.28 11.44
CA LYS A 40 -0.51 -3.74 11.63
C LYS A 40 -1.50 -2.92 10.79
N PHE A 41 -2.32 -3.61 10.03
CA PHE A 41 -3.40 -2.99 9.25
C PHE A 41 -4.63 -3.89 9.29
N ALA A 42 -5.78 -3.33 8.92
CA ALA A 42 -7.02 -4.10 8.86
C ALA A 42 -7.75 -3.80 7.55
N LEU A 43 -8.04 -4.84 6.78
CA LEU A 43 -8.86 -4.72 5.59
C LEU A 43 -10.31 -4.42 5.97
N PRO A 44 -11.06 -3.66 5.12
CA PRO A 44 -12.47 -3.42 5.38
C PRO A 44 -13.27 -4.71 5.47
N THR A 45 -14.34 -4.68 6.24
CA THR A 45 -15.24 -5.83 6.38
C THR A 45 -15.75 -6.27 5.00
N GLY A 46 -15.66 -7.58 4.73
CA GLY A 46 -16.04 -8.14 3.44
C GLY A 46 -14.93 -8.15 2.40
N TYR A 47 -13.77 -7.55 2.71
CA TYR A 47 -12.64 -7.47 1.79
C TYR A 47 -11.40 -8.18 2.31
N GLU A 48 -11.56 -9.05 3.29
CA GLU A 48 -10.44 -9.81 3.87
C GLU A 48 -9.77 -10.73 2.86
N TRP A 49 -10.45 -11.06 1.77
CA TRP A 49 -9.92 -11.87 0.68
C TRP A 49 -8.89 -11.10 -0.17
N CYS A 50 -8.75 -9.80 0.04
CA CYS A 50 -7.87 -8.95 -0.76
C CYS A 50 -6.40 -9.01 -0.36
N LYS A 51 -5.93 -10.12 0.19
CA LYS A 51 -4.52 -10.26 0.60
C LYS A 51 -3.56 -10.18 -0.56
N THR A 52 -3.94 -10.66 -1.74
CA THR A 52 -3.12 -10.54 -2.94
C THR A 52 -2.90 -9.09 -3.31
N HIS A 53 -3.90 -8.25 -3.10
CA HIS A 53 -3.79 -6.80 -3.33
C HIS A 53 -2.70 -6.20 -2.45
N ILE A 54 -2.61 -6.64 -1.19
CA ILE A 54 -1.60 -6.16 -0.25
C ILE A 54 -0.21 -6.58 -0.70
N VAL A 55 -0.05 -7.79 -1.22
CA VAL A 55 1.24 -8.25 -1.76
C VAL A 55 1.70 -7.37 -2.91
N GLN A 56 0.79 -7.00 -3.81
CA GLN A 56 1.12 -6.12 -4.93
C GLN A 56 1.49 -4.72 -4.46
N ALA A 57 0.77 -4.20 -3.46
CA ALA A 57 1.11 -2.92 -2.85
C ALA A 57 2.51 -2.95 -2.23
N LYS A 58 2.86 -4.04 -1.55
CA LYS A 58 4.19 -4.21 -0.95
C LYS A 58 5.29 -4.16 -2.00
N ARG A 59 5.10 -4.83 -3.13
CA ARG A 59 6.08 -4.81 -4.22
C ARG A 59 6.32 -3.39 -4.73
N PHE A 60 5.26 -2.63 -4.91
CA PHE A 60 5.37 -1.25 -5.35
C PHE A 60 6.09 -0.39 -4.31
N LEU A 61 5.67 -0.46 -3.05
CA LEU A 61 6.29 0.34 -1.98
C LEU A 61 7.75 -0.02 -1.78
N LYS A 62 8.10 -1.29 -1.90
CA LYS A 62 9.49 -1.73 -1.84
C LYS A 62 10.29 -1.10 -2.99
N SER A 63 9.73 -1.03 -4.19
CA SER A 63 10.43 -0.44 -5.33
C SER A 63 10.72 1.05 -5.12
N ILE A 64 9.77 1.80 -4.57
CA ILE A 64 9.97 3.23 -4.34
C ILE A 64 10.81 3.54 -3.10
N SER A 65 11.01 2.57 -2.21
CA SER A 65 11.84 2.77 -1.02
C SER A 65 13.29 3.10 -1.38
N GLN A 66 13.73 2.69 -2.58
CA GLN A 66 15.07 2.90 -3.06
C GLN A 66 15.18 4.11 -3.99
N LYS A 67 14.10 4.85 -4.19
CA LYS A 67 14.06 6.02 -5.08
C LYS A 67 13.91 7.30 -4.27
N GLU A 68 14.58 8.36 -4.70
CA GLU A 68 14.43 9.67 -4.08
C GLU A 68 13.11 10.32 -4.47
N GLU A 69 12.69 10.14 -5.72
CA GLU A 69 11.42 10.64 -6.21
C GLU A 69 10.43 9.48 -6.37
N TYR A 70 9.19 9.72 -6.02
CA TYR A 70 8.16 8.71 -6.09
C TYR A 70 6.79 9.36 -6.32
N PRO A 71 5.84 8.64 -6.95
CA PRO A 71 4.50 9.18 -7.13
C PRO A 71 3.75 9.25 -5.80
N ARG A 72 2.87 10.22 -5.68
CA ARG A 72 2.02 10.36 -4.48
C ARG A 72 0.77 9.50 -4.56
N GLU A 73 0.45 9.00 -5.76
CA GLU A 73 -0.67 8.11 -6.00
C GLU A 73 -0.26 7.02 -6.97
N LYS A 74 -0.84 5.84 -6.81
CA LYS A 74 -0.60 4.74 -7.74
C LYS A 74 -1.80 3.82 -7.78
N LEU A 75 -2.26 3.54 -9.01
CA LEU A 75 -3.27 2.50 -9.24
C LEU A 75 -2.54 1.25 -9.72
N ILE A 76 -2.69 0.16 -8.98
CA ILE A 76 -2.05 -1.11 -9.29
C ILE A 76 -3.11 -2.07 -9.82
N MET A 77 -2.94 -2.51 -11.06
CA MET A 77 -3.81 -3.47 -11.72
C MET A 77 -2.95 -4.64 -12.18
N TRP A 78 -3.45 -5.87 -11.99
CA TRP A 78 -2.69 -7.08 -12.37
C TRP A 78 -3.57 -8.14 -13.00
N TYR A 79 -4.62 -7.75 -13.65
CA TYR A 79 -5.49 -8.66 -14.38
C TYR A 79 -4.85 -9.15 -15.67
#